data_d75a0a0a4e3c4a61b12f0da84580985d
#
_entry.id   d75a0a0a4e3c4a61b12f0da84580985d
#
_cell.length_a   1.000
_cell.length_b   1.000
_cell.length_c   1.000
_cell.angle_alpha   90.00
_cell.angle_beta   90.00
_cell.angle_gamma   90.00
#
_symmetry.space_group_name_H-M   'P 1'
#
loop_
_entity.id
_entity.type
_entity.pdbx_description
1 polymer ?
#
loop_
_entity_poly.entity_id
_entity_poly.type
_entity_poly.pdbx_seq_one_letter_code
_entity_poly.pdbx_strand_id
1 'polypeptide(L)'
;MHSYELLRAVFEKVAPKKVAADLNLSASMIYKWAEAPDRAAGSGTGNPLDRIEALIQSTGDPRLVQWICERAGGFFIHNPKNAPHPDLLMPATNRIVQEFADLLAVTATAAADNQVTPAEARQIRARWEGLKSVTEGFVACCEQGNFNAVRNAPASPPATRA
;
A
#
# COMPACT_ATOMS: atom_id res chain seq x y z
N MET A 1 1.69 0.65 14.86
CA MET A 1 2.30 1.97 15.18
C MET A 1 1.18 2.99 15.19
N HIS A 2 1.01 3.73 16.26
CA HIS A 2 -0.01 4.80 16.34
C HIS A 2 0.47 6.08 15.64
N SER A 3 -0.47 6.91 15.22
CA SER A 3 -0.20 8.17 14.50
C SER A 3 0.74 9.12 15.29
N TYR A 4 0.55 9.22 16.59
CA TYR A 4 1.40 10.03 17.47
C TYR A 4 2.83 9.47 17.59
N GLU A 5 3.01 8.16 17.54
CA GLU A 5 4.34 7.52 17.55
C GLU A 5 5.09 7.82 16.25
N LEU A 6 4.38 7.77 15.11
CA LEU A 6 4.94 8.16 13.83
C LEU A 6 5.37 9.63 13.85
N LEU A 7 4.52 10.54 14.33
CA LEU A 7 4.84 11.96 14.42
C LEU A 7 6.03 12.22 15.34
N ARG A 8 6.12 11.50 16.45
CA ARG A 8 7.29 11.57 17.35
C ARG A 8 8.57 11.21 16.62
N ALA A 9 8.59 10.09 15.90
CA ALA A 9 9.74 9.66 15.13
C ALA A 9 10.13 10.65 14.00
N VAL A 10 9.14 11.27 13.36
CA VAL A 10 9.37 12.32 12.36
C VAL A 10 10.00 13.57 13.00
N PHE A 11 9.53 13.94 14.17
CA PHE A 11 10.02 15.13 14.91
C PHE A 11 11.41 14.95 15.53
N GLU A 12 11.93 13.73 15.60
CA GLU A 12 13.36 13.50 15.87
C GLU A 12 14.26 13.99 14.71
N LYS A 13 13.73 13.98 13.48
CA LYS A 13 14.46 14.38 12.27
C LYS A 13 14.17 15.82 11.83
N VAL A 14 12.98 16.31 12.12
CA VAL A 14 12.51 17.64 11.71
C VAL A 14 12.05 18.42 12.95
N ALA A 15 12.65 19.58 13.16
CA ALA A 15 12.34 20.40 14.34
C ALA A 15 10.84 20.80 14.39
N PRO A 16 10.10 20.48 15.46
CA PRO A 16 8.68 20.81 15.59
C PRO A 16 8.36 22.30 15.42
N LYS A 17 9.29 23.19 15.86
CA LYS A 17 9.15 24.63 15.68
C LYS A 17 9.16 25.05 14.21
N LYS A 18 9.96 24.36 13.35
CA LYS A 18 9.94 24.60 11.91
C LYS A 18 8.61 24.20 11.32
N VAL A 19 8.10 23.01 11.66
CA VAL A 19 6.79 22.53 11.20
C VAL A 19 5.67 23.49 11.64
N ALA A 20 5.73 24.00 12.87
CA ALA A 20 4.78 24.99 13.37
C ALA A 20 4.77 26.27 12.53
N ALA A 21 5.96 26.78 12.19
CA ALA A 21 6.08 27.96 11.34
C ALA A 21 5.57 27.71 9.92
N ASP A 22 5.92 26.57 9.30
CA ASP A 22 5.52 26.20 7.94
C ASP A 22 3.98 26.04 7.84
N LEU A 23 3.33 25.53 8.90
CA LEU A 23 1.88 25.33 8.96
C LEU A 23 1.11 26.53 9.55
N ASN A 24 1.80 27.57 9.96
CA ASN A 24 1.22 28.73 10.68
C ASN A 24 0.43 28.31 11.94
N LEU A 25 0.99 27.41 12.73
CA LEU A 25 0.42 26.86 13.96
C LEU A 25 1.33 27.12 15.16
N SER A 26 0.80 26.98 16.37
CA SER A 26 1.62 27.07 17.57
C SER A 26 2.51 25.83 17.73
N ALA A 27 3.73 26.03 18.22
CA ALA A 27 4.64 24.91 18.53
C ALA A 27 4.02 23.95 19.56
N SER A 28 3.24 24.45 20.53
CA SER A 28 2.53 23.64 21.51
C SER A 28 1.55 22.66 20.85
N MET A 29 0.87 23.08 19.78
CA MET A 29 -0.03 22.20 19.03
C MET A 29 0.73 21.06 18.34
N ILE A 30 1.87 21.36 17.73
CA ILE A 30 2.70 20.35 17.06
C ILE A 30 3.24 19.33 18.05
N TYR A 31 3.69 19.76 19.23
CA TYR A 31 4.11 18.83 20.29
C TYR A 31 2.96 17.93 20.76
N LYS A 32 1.75 18.48 20.93
CA LYS A 32 0.57 17.70 21.32
C LYS A 32 0.21 16.61 20.30
N TRP A 33 0.47 16.82 19.03
CA TRP A 33 0.22 15.80 18.00
C TRP A 33 1.11 14.55 18.15
N ALA A 34 2.27 14.70 18.81
CA ALA A 34 3.21 13.60 19.08
C ALA A 34 3.01 12.97 20.47
N GLU A 35 2.01 13.42 21.23
CA GLU A 35 1.65 12.86 22.53
C GLU A 35 0.53 11.83 22.39
N ALA A 36 0.55 10.80 23.25
CA ALA A 36 -0.57 9.87 23.33
C ALA A 36 -1.84 10.61 23.72
N PRO A 37 -3.00 10.33 23.10
CA PRO A 37 -4.23 11.00 23.43
C PRO A 37 -4.62 10.71 24.90
N ASP A 38 -4.67 11.74 25.72
CA ASP A 38 -5.19 11.64 27.08
C ASP A 38 -6.72 11.59 27.03
N ARG A 39 -7.27 10.39 27.18
CA ARG A 39 -8.72 10.15 27.19
C ARG A 39 -9.41 10.79 28.41
N ALA A 40 -8.69 11.08 29.49
CA ALA A 40 -9.24 11.62 30.70
C ALA A 40 -9.37 13.16 30.65
N ALA A 41 -8.50 13.84 29.92
CA ALA A 41 -8.47 15.31 29.89
C ALA A 41 -9.42 15.94 28.85
N GLY A 42 -10.07 15.16 27.98
CA GLY A 42 -11.10 15.66 27.04
C GLY A 42 -10.65 16.72 26.03
N SER A 43 -9.38 17.11 26.04
CA SER A 43 -8.83 18.22 25.24
C SER A 43 -8.15 17.74 23.94
N GLY A 44 -8.58 16.59 23.41
CA GLY A 44 -7.96 15.97 22.25
C GLY A 44 -8.29 16.70 20.95
N THR A 45 -7.57 17.74 20.63
CA THR A 45 -7.42 18.10 19.22
C THR A 45 -6.65 16.95 18.57
N GLY A 46 -7.39 15.99 18.00
CA GLY A 46 -6.80 14.85 17.31
C GLY A 46 -5.77 15.33 16.29
N ASN A 47 -4.65 14.63 16.17
CA ASN A 47 -3.65 15.01 15.20
C ASN A 47 -4.22 14.85 13.77
N PRO A 48 -3.63 15.50 12.75
CA PRO A 48 -4.15 15.45 11.38
C PRO A 48 -4.26 14.04 10.80
N LEU A 49 -3.37 13.13 11.19
CA LEU A 49 -3.36 11.74 10.69
C LEU A 49 -4.58 10.97 11.20
N ASP A 50 -4.99 11.16 12.45
CA ASP A 50 -6.18 10.52 13.01
C ASP A 50 -7.46 11.02 12.32
N ARG A 51 -7.49 12.29 11.92
CA ARG A 51 -8.61 12.84 11.14
C ARG A 51 -8.66 12.28 9.72
N ILE A 52 -7.50 12.12 9.07
CA ILE A 52 -7.40 11.49 7.76
C ILE A 52 -7.87 10.03 7.84
N GLU A 53 -7.42 9.28 8.85
CA GLU A 53 -7.85 7.90 9.08
C GLU A 53 -9.38 7.82 9.26
N ALA A 54 -9.94 8.65 10.13
CA ALA A 54 -11.39 8.71 10.35
C ALA A 54 -12.16 9.07 9.06
N LEU A 55 -11.65 9.98 8.24
CA LEU A 55 -12.26 10.37 6.97
C LEU A 55 -12.24 9.20 5.97
N ILE A 56 -11.12 8.47 5.86
CA ILE A 56 -11.00 7.29 5.02
C ILE A 56 -12.00 6.22 5.46
N GLN A 57 -12.07 5.93 6.76
CA GLN A 57 -13.00 4.94 7.32
C GLN A 57 -14.46 5.33 7.09
N SER A 58 -14.80 6.60 7.26
CA SER A 58 -16.17 7.11 7.09
C SER A 58 -16.64 7.08 5.64
N THR A 59 -15.75 7.36 4.70
CA THR A 59 -16.12 7.47 3.27
C THR A 59 -15.92 6.17 2.51
N GLY A 60 -14.95 5.34 2.93
CA GLY A 60 -14.52 4.15 2.19
C GLY A 60 -13.94 4.46 0.79
N ASP A 61 -13.69 5.73 0.47
CA ASP A 61 -13.29 6.14 -0.87
C ASP A 61 -11.75 6.13 -1.03
N PRO A 62 -11.20 5.21 -1.85
CA PRO A 62 -9.76 5.08 -2.02
C PRO A 62 -9.11 6.31 -2.70
N ARG A 63 -9.89 7.17 -3.35
CA ARG A 63 -9.37 8.38 -4.00
C ARG A 63 -8.75 9.36 -3.01
N LEU A 64 -9.18 9.36 -1.75
CA LEU A 64 -8.57 10.16 -0.69
C LEU A 64 -7.12 9.75 -0.46
N VAL A 65 -6.88 8.45 -0.30
CA VAL A 65 -5.54 7.91 -0.10
C VAL A 65 -4.67 8.10 -1.35
N GLN A 66 -5.24 7.85 -2.52
CA GLN A 66 -4.58 8.07 -3.81
C GLN A 66 -4.10 9.53 -3.94
N TRP A 67 -4.97 10.50 -3.65
CA TRP A 67 -4.63 11.92 -3.71
C TRP A 67 -3.49 12.29 -2.74
N ILE A 68 -3.49 11.77 -1.51
CA ILE A 68 -2.42 12.00 -0.53
C ILE A 68 -1.09 11.44 -1.05
N CYS A 69 -1.10 10.20 -1.57
CA CYS A 69 0.09 9.57 -2.12
C CYS A 69 0.66 10.37 -3.31
N GLU A 70 -0.20 10.84 -4.23
CA GLU A 70 0.22 11.65 -5.36
C GLU A 70 0.88 12.97 -4.93
N ARG A 71 0.36 13.62 -3.88
CA ARG A 71 0.96 14.84 -3.30
C ARG A 71 2.30 14.57 -2.64
N ALA A 72 2.51 13.36 -2.13
CA ALA A 72 3.79 12.91 -1.57
C ALA A 72 4.77 12.39 -2.64
N GLY A 73 4.40 12.39 -3.93
CA GLY A 73 5.24 11.89 -5.02
C GLY A 73 5.19 10.37 -5.19
N GLY A 74 4.17 9.72 -4.63
CA GLY A 74 3.96 8.28 -4.68
C GLY A 74 2.60 7.89 -5.26
N PHE A 75 2.26 6.64 -5.14
CA PHE A 75 0.97 6.10 -5.52
C PHE A 75 0.46 5.11 -4.47
N PHE A 76 -0.86 4.99 -4.38
CA PHE A 76 -1.51 4.05 -3.48
C PHE A 76 -1.65 2.68 -4.13
N ILE A 77 -1.37 1.62 -3.37
CA ILE A 77 -1.65 0.23 -3.73
C ILE A 77 -2.64 -0.31 -2.69
N HIS A 78 -3.74 -0.90 -3.16
CA HIS A 78 -4.60 -1.66 -2.25
C HIS A 78 -3.83 -2.87 -1.73
N ASN A 79 -3.76 -3.01 -0.42
CA ASN A 79 -3.26 -4.25 0.16
C ASN A 79 -4.12 -5.40 -0.36
N PRO A 80 -3.52 -6.46 -0.92
CA PRO A 80 -4.27 -7.66 -1.23
C PRO A 80 -4.94 -8.12 0.06
N LYS A 81 -6.22 -8.50 -0.02
CA LYS A 81 -6.90 -9.10 1.13
C LYS A 81 -6.02 -10.24 1.60
N ASN A 82 -5.67 -10.25 2.88
CA ASN A 82 -4.84 -11.26 3.52
C ASN A 82 -5.46 -12.66 3.37
N ALA A 83 -5.38 -13.23 2.19
CA ALA A 83 -5.59 -14.65 2.00
C ALA A 83 -4.20 -15.29 2.06
N PRO A 84 -4.00 -16.39 2.81
CA PRO A 84 -2.81 -17.19 2.63
C PRO A 84 -2.72 -17.45 1.12
N HIS A 85 -1.56 -17.14 0.53
CA HIS A 85 -1.41 -17.31 -0.91
C HIS A 85 -1.61 -18.79 -1.19
N PRO A 86 -2.71 -19.22 -1.85
CA PRO A 86 -2.99 -20.63 -2.08
C PRO A 86 -1.98 -21.23 -3.07
N ASP A 87 -1.23 -20.37 -3.73
CA ASP A 87 -0.32 -20.75 -4.80
C ASP A 87 1.08 -21.00 -4.23
N LEU A 88 1.71 -22.03 -4.72
CA LEU A 88 3.13 -22.29 -4.55
C LEU A 88 3.95 -21.12 -5.10
N LEU A 89 5.20 -20.97 -4.66
CA LEU A 89 6.09 -19.88 -5.08
C LEU A 89 6.17 -19.73 -6.62
N MET A 90 6.30 -20.83 -7.36
CA MET A 90 6.39 -20.81 -8.82
C MET A 90 5.10 -20.33 -9.51
N PRO A 91 3.90 -20.84 -9.18
CA PRO A 91 2.65 -20.28 -9.69
C PRO A 91 2.46 -18.81 -9.39
N ALA A 92 2.83 -18.35 -8.18
CA ALA A 92 2.74 -16.93 -7.82
C ALA A 92 3.68 -16.07 -8.68
N THR A 93 4.91 -16.54 -8.92
CA THR A 93 5.87 -15.86 -9.82
C THR A 93 5.34 -15.82 -11.25
N ASN A 94 4.80 -16.95 -11.75
CA ASN A 94 4.22 -17.01 -13.09
C ASN A 94 3.04 -16.04 -13.26
N ARG A 95 2.24 -15.83 -12.22
CA ARG A 95 1.15 -14.84 -12.24
C ARG A 95 1.69 -13.42 -12.44
N ILE A 96 2.77 -13.04 -11.75
CA ILE A 96 3.41 -11.73 -11.94
C ILE A 96 3.89 -11.58 -13.40
N VAL A 97 4.54 -12.61 -13.95
CA VAL A 97 5.00 -12.61 -15.35
C VAL A 97 3.82 -12.45 -16.31
N GLN A 98 2.70 -13.13 -16.06
CA GLN A 98 1.50 -13.02 -16.89
C GLN A 98 0.89 -11.62 -16.85
N GLU A 99 0.70 -11.04 -15.65
CA GLU A 99 0.17 -9.68 -15.52
C GLU A 99 1.06 -8.64 -16.18
N PHE A 100 2.39 -8.83 -16.11
CA PHE A 100 3.33 -7.98 -16.82
C PHE A 100 3.23 -8.14 -18.34
N ALA A 101 3.11 -9.36 -18.85
CA ALA A 101 2.92 -9.62 -20.27
C ALA A 101 1.61 -9.00 -20.80
N ASP A 102 0.53 -9.09 -20.02
CA ASP A 102 -0.76 -8.48 -20.35
C ASP A 102 -0.67 -6.95 -20.40
N LEU A 103 0.06 -6.33 -19.46
CA LEU A 103 0.32 -4.90 -19.47
C LEU A 103 1.09 -4.49 -20.74
N LEU A 104 2.15 -5.23 -21.08
CA LEU A 104 2.94 -4.98 -22.30
C LEU A 104 2.10 -5.12 -23.57
N ALA A 105 1.24 -6.14 -23.65
CA ALA A 105 0.38 -6.37 -24.80
C ALA A 105 -0.58 -5.19 -25.04
N VAL A 106 -1.26 -4.73 -23.97
CA VAL A 106 -2.17 -3.58 -24.05
C VAL A 106 -1.42 -2.30 -24.42
N THR A 107 -0.23 -2.10 -23.84
CA THR A 107 0.59 -0.92 -24.12
C THR A 107 1.08 -0.92 -25.56
N ALA A 108 1.55 -2.06 -26.08
CA ALA A 108 2.00 -2.20 -27.45
C ALA A 108 0.86 -1.96 -28.47
N THR A 109 -0.35 -2.44 -28.17
CA THR A 109 -1.53 -2.20 -29.00
C THR A 109 -1.88 -0.71 -29.03
N ALA A 110 -1.89 -0.05 -27.89
CA ALA A 110 -2.20 1.38 -27.78
C ALA A 110 -1.13 2.26 -28.45
N ALA A 111 0.11 1.81 -28.50
CA ALA A 111 1.21 2.55 -29.13
C ALA A 111 1.34 2.33 -30.66
N ALA A 112 0.54 1.44 -31.25
CA ALA A 112 0.72 1.01 -32.64
C ALA A 112 0.53 2.15 -33.66
N ASP A 113 -0.31 3.13 -33.33
CA ASP A 113 -0.57 4.31 -34.18
C ASP A 113 0.08 5.59 -33.65
N ASN A 114 0.95 5.49 -32.64
CA ASN A 114 1.59 6.61 -31.94
C ASN A 114 0.60 7.60 -31.27
N GLN A 115 -0.63 7.18 -31.00
CA GLN A 115 -1.63 7.97 -30.31
C GLN A 115 -2.31 7.12 -29.26
N VAL A 116 -2.33 7.60 -28.00
CA VAL A 116 -3.02 6.89 -26.92
C VAL A 116 -4.33 7.58 -26.62
N THR A 117 -5.43 6.91 -26.91
CA THR A 117 -6.77 7.40 -26.60
C THR A 117 -7.05 7.36 -25.09
N PRO A 118 -8.02 8.15 -24.59
CA PRO A 118 -8.44 8.09 -23.19
C PRO A 118 -8.96 6.69 -22.76
N ALA A 119 -9.51 5.91 -23.68
CA ALA A 119 -9.96 4.54 -23.42
C ALA A 119 -8.76 3.60 -23.20
N GLU A 120 -7.77 3.66 -24.05
CA GLU A 120 -6.53 2.88 -23.95
C GLU A 120 -5.74 3.26 -22.70
N ALA A 121 -5.63 4.54 -22.40
CA ALA A 121 -5.01 5.01 -21.16
C ALA A 121 -5.67 4.40 -19.91
N ARG A 122 -7.01 4.30 -19.89
CA ARG A 122 -7.74 3.61 -18.80
C ARG A 122 -7.43 2.11 -18.76
N GLN A 123 -7.32 1.44 -19.90
CA GLN A 123 -6.97 0.02 -19.96
C GLN A 123 -5.55 -0.23 -19.44
N ILE A 124 -4.59 0.57 -19.89
CA ILE A 124 -3.19 0.52 -19.41
C ILE A 124 -3.17 0.73 -17.88
N ARG A 125 -3.90 1.72 -17.39
CA ARG A 125 -4.02 1.97 -15.94
C ARG A 125 -4.59 0.77 -15.19
N ALA A 126 -5.65 0.15 -15.70
CA ALA A 126 -6.26 -1.02 -15.07
C ALA A 126 -5.29 -2.21 -15.00
N ARG A 127 -4.52 -2.48 -16.05
CA ARG A 127 -3.48 -3.53 -16.06
C ARG A 127 -2.35 -3.23 -15.08
N TRP A 128 -1.92 -1.97 -15.03
CA TRP A 128 -0.93 -1.52 -14.05
C TRP A 128 -1.41 -1.72 -12.60
N GLU A 129 -2.67 -1.40 -12.30
CA GLU A 129 -3.24 -1.65 -10.97
C GLU A 129 -3.26 -3.15 -10.63
N GLY A 130 -3.59 -4.02 -11.59
CA GLY A 130 -3.54 -5.48 -11.42
C GLY A 130 -2.12 -5.97 -11.11
N LEU A 131 -1.14 -5.56 -11.89
CA LEU A 131 0.27 -5.92 -11.68
C LEU A 131 0.78 -5.48 -10.30
N LYS A 132 0.49 -4.26 -9.89
CA LYS A 132 0.87 -3.78 -8.54
C LYS A 132 0.27 -4.66 -7.44
N SER A 133 -1.02 -4.96 -7.53
CA SER A 133 -1.71 -5.76 -6.51
C SER A 133 -1.15 -7.17 -6.39
N VAL A 134 -0.87 -7.83 -7.51
CA VAL A 134 -0.29 -9.19 -7.53
C VAL A 134 1.13 -9.19 -6.97
N THR A 135 1.94 -8.20 -7.38
CA THR A 135 3.33 -8.07 -6.91
C THR A 135 3.39 -7.77 -5.42
N GLU A 136 2.56 -6.84 -4.93
CA GLU A 136 2.48 -6.53 -3.50
C GLU A 136 2.02 -7.74 -2.68
N GLY A 137 1.03 -8.49 -3.17
CA GLY A 137 0.60 -9.75 -2.55
C GLY A 137 1.73 -10.76 -2.43
N PHE A 138 2.55 -10.88 -3.48
CA PHE A 138 3.73 -11.75 -3.47
C PHE A 138 4.76 -11.29 -2.44
N VAL A 139 5.10 -10.00 -2.41
CA VAL A 139 6.05 -9.42 -1.45
C VAL A 139 5.57 -9.63 -0.02
N ALA A 140 4.31 -9.31 0.27
CA ALA A 140 3.71 -9.51 1.59
C ALA A 140 3.77 -10.99 2.04
N CYS A 141 3.54 -11.95 1.13
CA CYS A 141 3.68 -13.37 1.42
C CYS A 141 5.13 -13.77 1.71
N CYS A 142 6.11 -13.18 1.00
CA CYS A 142 7.53 -13.41 1.28
C CYS A 142 7.93 -12.89 2.67
N GLU A 143 7.50 -11.68 3.01
CA GLU A 143 7.79 -11.04 4.31
C GLU A 143 7.18 -11.80 5.49
N GLN A 144 5.97 -12.33 5.31
CA GLN A 144 5.27 -13.12 6.32
C GLN A 144 5.74 -14.57 6.39
N GLY A 145 6.63 -15.02 5.49
CA GLY A 145 7.13 -16.39 5.44
C GLY A 145 6.09 -17.43 5.01
N ASN A 146 4.97 -17.02 4.39
CA ASN A 146 3.85 -17.87 4.04
C ASN A 146 4.19 -18.94 2.97
N PHE A 147 5.28 -18.77 2.23
CA PHE A 147 5.80 -19.81 1.32
C PHE A 147 6.56 -20.95 2.03
N ASN A 148 6.88 -20.81 3.31
CA ASN A 148 7.58 -21.86 4.07
C ASN A 148 6.71 -23.07 4.40
N ALA A 149 5.39 -22.97 4.32
CA ALA A 149 4.47 -24.08 4.57
C ALA A 149 4.67 -25.26 3.59
N VAL A 150 5.25 -25.01 2.42
CA VAL A 150 5.49 -26.03 1.39
C VAL A 150 6.78 -26.81 1.60
N ARG A 151 7.74 -26.29 2.36
CA ARG A 151 8.99 -26.99 2.67
C ARG A 151 8.78 -28.22 3.54
N ASN A 152 7.67 -28.31 4.24
CA ASN A 152 7.35 -29.38 5.19
C ASN A 152 6.28 -30.34 4.69
N ALA A 153 5.83 -30.25 3.43
CA ALA A 153 4.98 -31.28 2.85
C ALA A 153 5.82 -32.56 2.68
N PRO A 154 5.43 -33.70 3.28
CA PRO A 154 6.16 -34.96 3.07
C PRO A 154 6.16 -35.30 1.59
N ALA A 155 7.32 -35.67 1.07
CA ALA A 155 7.46 -36.13 -0.31
C ALA A 155 6.46 -37.25 -0.55
N SER A 156 5.61 -37.11 -1.57
CA SER A 156 4.66 -38.17 -1.94
C SER A 156 5.42 -39.46 -2.17
N PRO A 157 4.96 -40.60 -1.62
CA PRO A 157 5.64 -41.87 -1.80
C PRO A 157 5.70 -42.21 -3.30
N PRO A 158 6.79 -42.84 -3.77
CA PRO A 158 6.91 -43.21 -5.18
C PRO A 158 5.75 -44.15 -5.57
N ALA A 159 5.11 -43.84 -6.70
CA ALA A 159 4.04 -44.66 -7.25
C ALA A 159 4.57 -46.09 -7.45
N THR A 160 4.02 -47.05 -6.72
CA THR A 160 4.30 -48.46 -6.90
C THR A 160 3.77 -48.86 -8.30
N ARG A 161 4.68 -49.15 -9.21
CA ARG A 161 4.33 -49.76 -10.49
C ARG A 161 3.86 -51.19 -10.22
N ALA A 162 2.61 -51.47 -10.51
CA ALA A 162 2.07 -52.82 -10.69
C ALA A 162 2.38 -53.33 -12.09
#